data_4e08c140187b01cc40f48c2bac28d0bf
#
_entry.id   4e08c140187b01cc40f48c2bac28d0bf
#
_cell.length_a   1.000
_cell.length_b   1.000
_cell.length_c   1.000
_cell.angle_alpha   90.00
_cell.angle_beta   90.00
_cell.angle_gamma   90.00
#
_symmetry.space_group_name_H-M   'P 1'
#
loop_
_entity.id
_entity.type
_entity.pdbx_description
1 polymer ?
#
loop_
_entity_poly.entity_id
_entity_poly.type
_entity_poly.pdbx_seq_one_letter_code
_entity_poly.pdbx_strand_id
1 'polypeptide(L)'
;MSNHFKMLNSFIIRHVEMSEAELKSFNEKCEIIEFSKGEIFIKIGEPQDSLFFIIKGIVRNYVDTNVGDSKIYNFRTEGMQVTGYALYNYKDSLKALVNSQCIEECKMIKVPLQTIKYVTEYFKNGERLGRYMAEAHVIEMMNYIIKRDTKSIIERYDTLELDYPNIQQRIPQRMIASYLGITPVHLSNLKKSRRDSIDKK
;
A
#
# COMPACT_ATOMS: atom_id res chain seq x y z
N MET A 1 17.35 -5.07 -19.69
CA MET A 1 16.66 -4.48 -18.52
C MET A 1 16.30 -5.59 -17.56
N SER A 2 16.60 -5.45 -16.29
CA SER A 2 16.22 -6.44 -15.25
C SER A 2 14.70 -6.61 -15.27
N ASN A 3 14.22 -7.86 -15.21
CA ASN A 3 12.79 -8.20 -15.21
C ASN A 3 12.02 -7.56 -14.03
N HIS A 4 12.74 -7.06 -13.02
CA HIS A 4 12.19 -6.47 -11.80
C HIS A 4 11.46 -5.13 -12.01
N PHE A 5 11.91 -4.29 -12.96
CA PHE A 5 11.29 -2.99 -13.24
C PHE A 5 10.09 -3.07 -14.17
N LYS A 6 9.84 -4.23 -14.79
CA LYS A 6 8.75 -4.40 -15.77
C LYS A 6 7.39 -3.98 -15.19
N MET A 7 7.08 -4.39 -13.96
CA MET A 7 5.80 -4.08 -13.31
C MET A 7 5.67 -2.58 -13.02
N LEU A 8 6.72 -1.95 -12.48
CA LEU A 8 6.75 -0.52 -12.19
C LEU A 8 6.66 0.30 -13.49
N ASN A 9 7.43 -0.06 -14.53
CA ASN A 9 7.36 0.63 -15.81
C ASN A 9 5.98 0.48 -16.46
N SER A 10 5.37 -0.72 -16.40
CA SER A 10 4.00 -0.93 -16.88
C SER A 10 2.98 -0.10 -16.11
N PHE A 11 3.17 0.08 -14.80
CA PHE A 11 2.35 0.99 -14.00
C PHE A 11 2.50 2.43 -14.49
N ILE A 12 3.73 2.92 -14.66
CA ILE A 12 4.00 4.30 -15.10
C ILE A 12 3.38 4.59 -16.47
N ILE A 13 3.70 3.77 -17.49
CA ILE A 13 3.25 4.01 -18.87
C ILE A 13 1.75 3.88 -19.06
N ARG A 14 1.06 3.18 -18.17
CA ARG A 14 -0.42 3.12 -18.17
C ARG A 14 -1.06 4.47 -17.86
N HIS A 15 -0.37 5.32 -17.10
CA HIS A 15 -0.94 6.57 -16.60
C HIS A 15 -0.36 7.82 -17.27
N VAL A 16 0.89 7.75 -17.72
CA VAL A 16 1.54 8.86 -18.43
C VAL A 16 2.43 8.32 -19.55
N GLU A 17 2.54 9.09 -20.61
CA GLU A 17 3.52 8.84 -21.67
C GLU A 17 4.92 9.13 -21.13
N MET A 18 5.83 8.17 -21.23
CA MET A 18 7.21 8.27 -20.82
C MET A 18 8.09 7.53 -21.84
N SER A 19 9.16 8.16 -22.32
CA SER A 19 10.06 7.58 -23.28
C SER A 19 10.91 6.45 -22.66
N GLU A 20 11.45 5.57 -23.48
CA GLU A 20 12.36 4.51 -23.01
C GLU A 20 13.60 5.06 -22.33
N ALA A 21 14.12 6.21 -22.81
CA ALA A 21 15.27 6.90 -22.21
C ALA A 21 14.95 7.43 -20.82
N GLU A 22 13.77 8.03 -20.63
CA GLU A 22 13.29 8.49 -19.31
C GLU A 22 13.08 7.32 -18.35
N LEU A 23 12.42 6.23 -18.80
CA LEU A 23 12.25 5.02 -17.98
C LEU A 23 13.58 4.41 -17.57
N LYS A 24 14.56 4.36 -18.48
CA LYS A 24 15.89 3.86 -18.17
C LYS A 24 16.57 4.74 -17.14
N SER A 25 16.59 6.06 -17.34
CA SER A 25 17.17 7.02 -16.40
C SER A 25 16.51 6.98 -15.02
N PHE A 26 15.19 6.79 -14.96
CA PHE A 26 14.45 6.60 -13.73
C PHE A 26 14.87 5.30 -13.00
N ASN A 27 14.90 4.18 -13.72
CA ASN A 27 15.23 2.87 -13.15
C ASN A 27 16.66 2.82 -12.59
N GLU A 28 17.62 3.50 -13.24
CA GLU A 28 19.02 3.60 -12.78
C GLU A 28 19.18 4.34 -11.45
N LYS A 29 18.16 5.13 -11.05
CA LYS A 29 18.14 5.88 -9.79
C LYS A 29 17.33 5.18 -8.69
N CYS A 30 16.82 3.98 -8.97
CA CYS A 30 16.03 3.18 -8.05
C CYS A 30 16.84 1.96 -7.59
N GLU A 31 16.52 1.46 -6.41
CA GLU A 31 17.17 0.31 -5.80
C GLU A 31 16.19 -0.83 -5.60
N ILE A 32 16.64 -2.08 -5.80
CA ILE A 32 15.90 -3.27 -5.40
C ILE A 32 16.30 -3.60 -3.98
N ILE A 33 15.31 -3.70 -3.10
CA ILE A 33 15.53 -3.99 -1.67
C ILE A 33 14.63 -5.16 -1.25
N GLU A 34 15.11 -5.96 -0.33
CA GLU A 34 14.40 -7.08 0.25
C GLU A 34 14.24 -6.86 1.77
N PHE A 35 13.05 -7.16 2.28
CA PHE A 35 12.71 -7.07 3.69
C PHE A 35 12.24 -8.41 4.20
N SER A 36 12.65 -8.74 5.41
CA SER A 36 12.23 -9.95 6.09
C SER A 36 10.78 -9.85 6.56
N LYS A 37 10.13 -10.99 6.74
CA LYS A 37 8.82 -11.07 7.40
C LYS A 37 8.88 -10.44 8.79
N GLY A 38 7.93 -9.54 9.07
CA GLY A 38 7.80 -8.83 10.35
C GLY A 38 8.63 -7.54 10.43
N GLU A 39 9.47 -7.25 9.45
CA GLU A 39 10.30 -6.05 9.44
C GLU A 39 9.46 -4.79 9.24
N ILE A 40 9.71 -3.77 10.07
CA ILE A 40 9.09 -2.44 9.98
C ILE A 40 10.09 -1.53 9.28
N PHE A 41 9.80 -1.14 8.04
CA PHE A 41 10.70 -0.33 7.23
C PHE A 41 10.29 1.15 7.13
N ILE A 42 9.06 1.49 7.53
CA ILE A 42 8.62 2.86 7.79
C ILE A 42 8.08 2.89 9.20
N LYS A 43 8.61 3.79 10.03
CA LYS A 43 8.16 3.94 11.42
C LYS A 43 7.51 5.29 11.63
N ILE A 44 6.37 5.27 12.33
CA ILE A 44 5.65 6.49 12.71
C ILE A 44 6.58 7.47 13.42
N GLY A 45 6.52 8.74 13.01
CA GLY A 45 7.35 9.79 13.60
C GLY A 45 8.77 9.92 13.01
N GLU A 46 9.25 8.94 12.22
CA GLU A 46 10.53 9.03 11.53
C GLU A 46 10.40 9.75 10.17
N PRO A 47 11.46 10.43 9.71
CA PRO A 47 11.50 11.00 8.37
C PRO A 47 11.32 9.92 7.31
N GLN A 48 10.58 10.23 6.26
CA GLN A 48 10.42 9.32 5.12
C GLN A 48 11.04 9.96 3.87
N ASP A 49 12.03 9.29 3.30
CA ASP A 49 12.84 9.77 2.17
C ASP A 49 12.64 8.97 0.88
N SER A 50 11.78 7.97 0.90
CA SER A 50 11.60 7.06 -0.22
C SER A 50 10.16 6.56 -0.36
N LEU A 51 9.76 6.30 -1.60
CA LEU A 51 8.59 5.51 -1.95
C LEU A 51 9.05 4.08 -2.24
N PHE A 52 8.23 3.10 -1.89
CA PHE A 52 8.47 1.70 -2.19
C PHE A 52 7.39 1.16 -3.12
N PHE A 53 7.79 0.45 -4.17
CA PHE A 53 6.86 -0.25 -5.07
C PHE A 53 7.03 -1.75 -4.88
N ILE A 54 5.94 -2.44 -4.53
CA ILE A 54 5.98 -3.87 -4.18
C ILE A 54 6.06 -4.72 -5.45
N ILE A 55 7.12 -5.51 -5.58
CA ILE A 55 7.29 -6.53 -6.61
C ILE A 55 6.69 -7.85 -6.13
N LYS A 56 6.94 -8.18 -4.85
CA LYS A 56 6.47 -9.40 -4.19
C LYS A 56 6.25 -9.12 -2.72
N GLY A 57 5.18 -9.66 -2.16
CA GLY A 57 4.89 -9.61 -0.73
C GLY A 57 3.71 -8.74 -0.36
N ILE A 58 3.40 -8.72 0.94
CA ILE A 58 2.31 -7.95 1.54
C ILE A 58 2.85 -7.09 2.66
N VAL A 59 2.44 -5.83 2.66
CA VAL A 59 2.70 -4.84 3.70
C VAL A 59 1.38 -4.45 4.38
N ARG A 60 1.41 -4.27 5.70
CA ARG A 60 0.34 -3.59 6.44
C ARG A 60 0.77 -2.19 6.83
N ASN A 61 -0.13 -1.23 6.67
CA ASN A 61 -0.01 0.10 7.25
C ASN A 61 -0.89 0.19 8.49
N TYR A 62 -0.29 0.50 9.64
CA TYR A 62 -0.98 0.44 10.93
C TYR A 62 -0.49 1.51 11.91
N VAL A 63 -1.29 1.74 12.93
CA VAL A 63 -0.94 2.56 14.09
C VAL A 63 -1.20 1.73 15.35
N ASP A 64 -0.30 1.79 16.31
CA ASP A 64 -0.53 1.19 17.62
C ASP A 64 -1.47 2.08 18.44
N THR A 65 -2.41 1.46 19.13
CA THR A 65 -3.36 2.14 19.98
C THR A 65 -2.83 2.23 21.42
N ASN A 66 -3.37 3.14 22.20
CA ASN A 66 -3.00 3.32 23.62
C ASN A 66 -3.30 2.09 24.50
N VAL A 67 -4.09 1.13 24.02
CA VAL A 67 -4.43 -0.12 24.71
C VAL A 67 -3.59 -1.32 24.26
N GLY A 68 -2.52 -1.09 23.48
CA GLY A 68 -1.58 -2.14 23.07
C GLY A 68 -1.98 -2.94 21.83
N ASP A 69 -3.13 -2.62 21.21
CA ASP A 69 -3.56 -3.21 19.94
C ASP A 69 -3.04 -2.39 18.75
N SER A 70 -2.96 -3.02 17.59
CA SER A 70 -2.63 -2.33 16.32
C SER A 70 -3.89 -2.17 15.48
N LYS A 71 -4.18 -0.95 15.01
CA LYS A 71 -5.24 -0.67 14.05
C LYS A 71 -4.67 -0.61 12.64
N ILE A 72 -5.07 -1.54 11.79
CA ILE A 72 -4.65 -1.60 10.39
C ILE A 72 -5.58 -0.71 9.55
N TYR A 73 -4.99 0.18 8.76
CA TYR A 73 -5.71 1.07 7.84
C TYR A 73 -5.85 0.48 6.45
N ASN A 74 -4.79 -0.13 5.94
CA ASN A 74 -4.80 -0.80 4.65
C ASN A 74 -3.71 -1.87 4.56
N PHE A 75 -3.82 -2.68 3.53
CA PHE A 75 -2.76 -3.55 3.05
C PHE A 75 -2.22 -3.02 1.73
N ARG A 76 -1.00 -3.41 1.40
CA ARG A 76 -0.38 -3.15 0.11
C ARG A 76 0.18 -4.48 -0.40
N THR A 77 -0.13 -4.80 -1.64
CA THR A 77 0.27 -6.05 -2.30
C THR A 77 1.07 -5.74 -3.56
N GLU A 78 1.39 -6.75 -4.33
CA GLU A 78 2.14 -6.63 -5.57
C GLU A 78 1.52 -5.59 -6.53
N GLY A 79 2.36 -4.75 -7.12
CA GLY A 79 1.93 -3.68 -8.02
C GLY A 79 1.45 -2.41 -7.32
N MET A 80 1.38 -2.41 -5.99
CA MET A 80 1.01 -1.24 -5.20
C MET A 80 2.25 -0.52 -4.66
N GLN A 81 2.06 0.76 -4.38
CA GLN A 81 3.07 1.59 -3.74
C GLN A 81 2.84 1.70 -2.23
N VAL A 82 3.93 1.76 -1.48
CA VAL A 82 3.95 2.13 -0.07
C VAL A 82 4.65 3.47 0.04
N THR A 83 3.91 4.48 0.49
CA THR A 83 4.45 5.83 0.65
C THR A 83 3.79 6.49 1.84
N GLY A 84 4.53 7.37 2.51
CA GLY A 84 3.94 8.33 3.42
C GLY A 84 3.51 9.58 2.69
N TYR A 85 2.53 10.27 3.25
CA TYR A 85 2.02 11.54 2.74
C TYR A 85 3.11 12.62 2.62
N ALA A 86 4.17 12.48 3.39
CA ALA A 86 5.31 13.37 3.42
C ALA A 86 6.00 13.53 2.05
N LEU A 87 6.02 12.47 1.24
CA LEU A 87 6.69 12.48 -0.07
C LEU A 87 6.02 13.40 -1.09
N TYR A 88 4.71 13.63 -0.98
CA TYR A 88 4.00 14.50 -1.92
C TYR A 88 4.22 16.00 -1.66
N ASN A 89 4.75 16.37 -0.50
CA ASN A 89 4.87 17.77 -0.11
C ASN A 89 6.29 18.33 -0.28
N TYR A 90 7.27 17.53 -0.71
CA TYR A 90 8.68 17.91 -0.95
C TYR A 90 9.35 18.65 0.23
N LYS A 91 8.74 18.64 1.42
CA LYS A 91 9.30 19.22 2.63
C LYS A 91 10.04 18.15 3.41
N ASP A 92 11.32 18.39 3.66
CA ASP A 92 12.23 17.46 4.34
C ASP A 92 11.87 17.16 5.81
N SER A 93 10.79 17.78 6.34
CA SER A 93 10.40 17.72 7.75
C SER A 93 9.16 16.88 8.05
N LEU A 94 8.50 16.30 7.05
CA LEU A 94 7.32 15.50 7.32
C LEU A 94 7.69 14.08 7.74
N LYS A 95 7.13 13.69 8.88
CA LYS A 95 7.31 12.39 9.50
C LYS A 95 6.23 11.42 9.06
N ALA A 96 6.55 10.14 9.01
CA ALA A 96 5.58 9.09 8.72
C ALA A 96 4.44 9.10 9.74
N LEU A 97 3.21 8.99 9.24
CA LEU A 97 1.99 9.00 10.06
C LEU A 97 1.55 7.59 10.47
N VAL A 98 2.09 6.57 9.84
CA VAL A 98 1.79 5.16 10.09
C VAL A 98 3.06 4.33 10.05
N ASN A 99 3.05 3.18 10.73
CA ASN A 99 4.04 2.15 10.56
C ASN A 99 3.72 1.34 9.29
N SER A 100 4.76 0.97 8.51
CA SER A 100 4.65 0.01 7.41
C SER A 100 5.49 -1.22 7.72
N GLN A 101 4.85 -2.38 7.79
CA GLN A 101 5.46 -3.65 8.17
C GLN A 101 5.20 -4.73 7.13
N CYS A 102 6.24 -5.47 6.78
CA CYS A 102 6.15 -6.64 5.93
C CYS A 102 5.46 -7.81 6.66
N ILE A 103 4.38 -8.34 6.10
CA ILE A 103 3.65 -9.49 6.68
C ILE A 103 4.31 -10.82 6.28
N GLU A 104 4.96 -10.84 5.15
CA GLU A 104 5.77 -11.93 4.60
C GLU A 104 7.09 -11.36 4.07
N GLU A 105 7.96 -12.19 3.51
CA GLU A 105 9.15 -11.70 2.80
C GLU A 105 8.74 -10.82 1.63
N CYS A 106 9.28 -9.62 1.58
CA CYS A 106 8.94 -8.62 0.57
C CYS A 106 10.14 -8.26 -0.29
N LYS A 107 9.89 -8.12 -1.59
CA LYS A 107 10.84 -7.55 -2.55
C LYS A 107 10.23 -6.30 -3.15
N MET A 108 10.94 -5.19 -3.07
CA MET A 108 10.42 -3.89 -3.47
C MET A 108 11.44 -3.11 -4.29
N ILE A 109 10.95 -2.16 -5.08
CA ILE A 109 11.76 -1.10 -5.66
C ILE A 109 11.66 0.11 -4.74
N LYS A 110 12.80 0.53 -4.19
CA LYS A 110 12.95 1.78 -3.44
C LYS A 110 13.18 2.91 -4.43
N VAL A 111 12.31 3.91 -4.39
CA VAL A 111 12.40 5.13 -5.19
C VAL A 111 12.73 6.29 -4.25
N PRO A 112 13.99 6.77 -4.20
CA PRO A 112 14.36 7.87 -3.35
C PRO A 112 13.61 9.16 -3.67
N LEU A 113 13.35 10.01 -2.68
CA LEU A 113 12.72 11.32 -2.86
C LEU A 113 13.47 12.19 -3.88
N GLN A 114 14.79 12.10 -3.92
CA GLN A 114 15.61 12.80 -4.91
C GLN A 114 15.28 12.36 -6.35
N THR A 115 14.98 11.06 -6.54
CA THR A 115 14.57 10.54 -7.85
C THR A 115 13.18 11.06 -8.22
N ILE A 116 12.26 11.18 -7.26
CA ILE A 116 10.93 11.75 -7.49
C ILE A 116 11.06 13.22 -7.90
N LYS A 117 11.87 14.01 -7.17
CA LYS A 117 12.18 15.41 -7.51
C LYS A 117 12.78 15.54 -8.92
N TYR A 118 13.75 14.69 -9.23
CA TYR A 118 14.38 14.66 -10.56
C TYR A 118 13.36 14.38 -11.68
N VAL A 119 12.49 13.38 -11.51
CA VAL A 119 11.43 13.06 -12.48
C VAL A 119 10.48 14.24 -12.66
N THR A 120 10.04 14.85 -11.57
CA THR A 120 9.11 15.99 -11.60
C THR A 120 9.72 17.19 -12.33
N GLU A 121 11.02 17.44 -12.16
CA GLU A 121 11.70 18.62 -12.70
C GLU A 121 12.13 18.43 -14.17
N TYR A 122 12.62 17.23 -14.53
CA TYR A 122 13.30 17.03 -15.82
C TYR A 122 12.54 16.19 -16.84
N PHE A 123 11.49 15.45 -16.45
CA PHE A 123 10.74 14.62 -17.38
C PHE A 123 9.51 15.36 -17.91
N LYS A 124 9.24 15.21 -19.21
CA LYS A 124 8.11 15.88 -19.89
C LYS A 124 6.77 15.72 -19.15
N ASN A 125 6.49 14.53 -18.63
CA ASN A 125 5.25 14.21 -17.93
C ASN A 125 5.47 13.92 -16.42
N GLY A 126 6.59 14.35 -15.84
CA GLY A 126 6.94 14.07 -14.45
C GLY A 126 5.92 14.66 -13.45
N GLU A 127 5.55 15.93 -13.61
CA GLU A 127 4.52 16.57 -12.77
C GLU A 127 3.15 15.89 -12.92
N ARG A 128 2.80 15.48 -14.15
CA ARG A 128 1.55 14.77 -14.41
C ARG A 128 1.51 13.43 -13.69
N LEU A 129 2.62 12.68 -13.67
CA LEU A 129 2.74 11.44 -12.92
C LEU A 129 2.59 11.69 -11.41
N GLY A 130 3.30 12.68 -10.86
CA GLY A 130 3.20 13.06 -9.45
C GLY A 130 1.77 13.44 -9.05
N ARG A 131 1.10 14.27 -9.85
CA ARG A 131 -0.30 14.66 -9.63
C ARG A 131 -1.22 13.45 -9.68
N TYR A 132 -1.10 12.58 -10.70
CA TYR A 132 -1.89 11.35 -10.78
C TYR A 132 -1.75 10.48 -9.52
N MET A 133 -0.53 10.29 -9.04
CA MET A 133 -0.28 9.51 -7.83
C MET A 133 -0.93 10.13 -6.59
N ALA A 134 -0.87 11.46 -6.46
CA ALA A 134 -1.50 12.17 -5.35
C ALA A 134 -3.04 12.09 -5.42
N GLU A 135 -3.63 12.31 -6.60
CA GLU A 135 -5.07 12.22 -6.84
C GLU A 135 -5.59 10.79 -6.57
N ALA A 136 -4.90 9.76 -7.07
CA ALA A 136 -5.25 8.36 -6.83
C ALA A 136 -5.24 8.03 -5.33
N HIS A 137 -4.28 8.59 -4.59
CA HIS A 137 -4.20 8.40 -3.15
C HIS A 137 -5.34 9.09 -2.39
N VAL A 138 -5.72 10.30 -2.79
CA VAL A 138 -6.90 11.01 -2.23
C VAL A 138 -8.18 10.21 -2.48
N ILE A 139 -8.37 9.70 -3.70
CA ILE A 139 -9.53 8.87 -4.07
C ILE A 139 -9.56 7.59 -3.22
N GLU A 140 -8.42 6.94 -3.02
CA GLU A 140 -8.32 5.75 -2.17
C GLU A 140 -8.73 6.06 -0.72
N MET A 141 -8.25 7.17 -0.16
CA MET A 141 -8.63 7.62 1.18
C MET A 141 -10.13 7.89 1.29
N MET A 142 -10.70 8.61 0.33
CA MET A 142 -12.14 8.90 0.31
C MET A 142 -12.94 7.59 0.24
N ASN A 143 -12.56 6.66 -0.62
CA ASN A 143 -13.20 5.35 -0.71
C ASN A 143 -13.10 4.56 0.60
N TYR A 144 -11.96 4.60 1.29
CA TYR A 144 -11.81 3.97 2.61
C TYR A 144 -12.77 4.58 3.63
N ILE A 145 -12.84 5.90 3.71
CA ILE A 145 -13.75 6.62 4.64
C ILE A 145 -15.21 6.27 4.33
N ILE A 146 -15.61 6.38 3.07
CA ILE A 146 -16.98 6.07 2.64
C ILE A 146 -17.34 4.62 2.96
N LYS A 147 -16.48 3.65 2.60
CA LYS A 147 -16.70 2.23 2.91
C LYS A 147 -16.84 1.98 4.42
N ARG A 148 -15.98 2.63 5.23
CA ARG A 148 -16.00 2.49 6.69
C ARG A 148 -17.30 3.02 7.29
N ASP A 149 -17.80 4.16 6.80
CA ASP A 149 -18.91 4.88 7.42
C ASP A 149 -20.30 4.44 6.87
N THR A 150 -20.34 3.89 5.66
CA THR A 150 -21.62 3.53 5.00
C THR A 150 -21.86 2.02 4.87
N LYS A 151 -20.82 1.17 4.92
CA LYS A 151 -20.96 -0.26 4.74
C LYS A 151 -20.90 -1.00 6.07
N SER A 152 -21.74 -2.02 6.20
CA SER A 152 -21.68 -2.97 7.31
C SER A 152 -20.35 -3.74 7.32
N ILE A 153 -20.03 -4.36 8.45
CA ILE A 153 -18.82 -5.17 8.59
C ILE A 153 -18.78 -6.33 7.59
N ILE A 154 -19.94 -6.97 7.35
CA ILE A 154 -20.04 -8.08 6.40
C ILE A 154 -19.77 -7.62 4.96
N GLU A 155 -20.33 -6.50 4.54
CA GLU A 155 -20.08 -5.92 3.23
C GLU A 155 -18.60 -5.52 3.05
N ARG A 156 -17.96 -4.98 4.10
CA ARG A 156 -16.53 -4.67 4.09
C ARG A 156 -15.66 -5.93 4.03
N TYR A 157 -16.08 -7.00 4.71
CA TYR A 157 -15.43 -8.30 4.64
C TYR A 157 -15.54 -8.90 3.23
N ASP A 158 -16.71 -8.79 2.59
CA ASP A 158 -16.95 -9.31 1.24
C ASP A 158 -16.14 -8.57 0.17
N THR A 159 -15.95 -7.26 0.35
CA THR A 159 -15.12 -6.47 -0.57
C THR A 159 -13.61 -6.64 -0.35
N LEU A 160 -13.17 -7.23 0.76
CA LEU A 160 -11.75 -7.40 1.08
C LEU A 160 -10.99 -8.20 0.01
N GLU A 161 -11.59 -9.27 -0.49
CA GLU A 161 -10.98 -10.12 -1.52
C GLU A 161 -10.94 -9.43 -2.90
N LEU A 162 -11.89 -8.53 -3.16
CA LEU A 162 -11.91 -7.69 -4.36
C LEU A 162 -10.84 -6.59 -4.30
N ASP A 163 -10.69 -5.98 -3.12
CA ASP A 163 -9.69 -4.93 -2.88
C ASP A 163 -8.25 -5.51 -2.84
N TYR A 164 -8.10 -6.75 -2.32
CA TYR A 164 -6.82 -7.43 -2.14
C TYR A 164 -6.94 -8.92 -2.49
N PRO A 165 -6.80 -9.30 -3.76
CA PRO A 165 -6.95 -10.69 -4.19
C PRO A 165 -6.05 -11.68 -3.42
N ASN A 166 -6.62 -12.82 -3.00
CA ASN A 166 -5.97 -13.87 -2.23
C ASN A 166 -5.47 -13.48 -0.83
N ILE A 167 -5.84 -12.31 -0.32
CA ILE A 167 -5.31 -11.80 0.96
C ILE A 167 -5.69 -12.69 2.13
N GLN A 168 -6.89 -13.27 2.11
CA GLN A 168 -7.40 -14.10 3.20
C GLN A 168 -6.59 -15.39 3.42
N GLN A 169 -5.85 -15.84 2.40
CA GLN A 169 -4.98 -17.02 2.45
C GLN A 169 -3.55 -16.65 2.91
N ARG A 170 -3.16 -15.39 2.77
CA ARG A 170 -1.80 -14.89 3.00
C ARG A 170 -1.62 -14.20 4.35
N ILE A 171 -2.68 -13.71 4.98
CA ILE A 171 -2.57 -12.97 6.24
C ILE A 171 -3.34 -13.66 7.38
N PRO A 172 -2.86 -13.53 8.64
CA PRO A 172 -3.57 -14.04 9.82
C PRO A 172 -4.95 -13.41 10.01
N GLN A 173 -5.92 -14.21 10.47
CA GLN A 173 -7.29 -13.74 10.72
C GLN A 173 -7.37 -12.55 11.68
N ARG A 174 -6.45 -12.45 12.65
CA ARG A 174 -6.36 -11.31 13.57
C ARG A 174 -6.09 -9.99 12.84
N MET A 175 -5.36 -10.01 11.72
CA MET A 175 -5.09 -8.82 10.91
C MET A 175 -6.32 -8.41 10.11
N ILE A 176 -7.10 -9.37 9.60
CA ILE A 176 -8.39 -9.09 8.97
C ILE A 176 -9.35 -8.46 9.98
N ALA A 177 -9.43 -9.01 11.19
CA ALA A 177 -10.25 -8.46 12.26
C ALA A 177 -9.84 -7.02 12.61
N SER A 178 -8.55 -6.75 12.77
CA SER A 178 -8.00 -5.42 13.01
C SER A 178 -8.35 -4.42 11.89
N TYR A 179 -8.23 -4.82 10.62
CA TYR A 179 -8.61 -4.00 9.47
C TYR A 179 -10.11 -3.67 9.46
N LEU A 180 -10.97 -4.64 9.81
CA LEU A 180 -12.41 -4.45 9.90
C LEU A 180 -12.84 -3.68 11.16
N GLY A 181 -11.95 -3.51 12.15
CA GLY A 181 -12.25 -2.87 13.42
C GLY A 181 -13.09 -3.75 14.36
N ILE A 182 -12.92 -5.08 14.32
CA ILE A 182 -13.62 -6.06 15.15
C ILE A 182 -12.65 -7.00 15.85
N THR A 183 -13.17 -7.79 16.81
CA THR A 183 -12.38 -8.84 17.46
C THR A 183 -12.26 -10.09 16.57
N PRO A 184 -11.20 -10.91 16.75
CA PRO A 184 -11.08 -12.19 16.04
C PRO A 184 -12.27 -13.14 16.29
N VAL A 185 -12.86 -13.11 17.50
CA VAL A 185 -14.06 -13.89 17.84
C VAL A 185 -15.25 -13.43 17.01
N HIS A 186 -15.47 -12.13 16.91
CA HIS A 186 -16.54 -11.57 16.09
C HIS A 186 -16.35 -11.95 14.60
N LEU A 187 -15.12 -11.87 14.06
CA LEU A 187 -14.83 -12.32 12.70
C LEU A 187 -15.16 -13.81 12.49
N SER A 188 -14.82 -14.66 13.46
CA SER A 188 -15.14 -16.10 13.39
C SER A 188 -16.64 -16.35 13.31
N ASN A 189 -17.42 -15.67 14.17
CA ASN A 189 -18.88 -15.78 14.19
C ASN A 189 -19.51 -15.28 12.88
N LEU A 190 -19.02 -14.15 12.35
CA LEU A 190 -19.45 -13.58 11.07
C LEU A 190 -19.24 -14.57 9.92
N LYS A 191 -18.07 -15.22 9.86
CA LYS A 191 -17.76 -16.24 8.84
C LYS A 191 -18.68 -17.47 8.95
N LYS A 192 -19.01 -17.90 10.16
CA LYS A 192 -19.93 -19.02 10.40
C LYS A 192 -21.34 -18.68 9.91
N SER A 193 -21.89 -17.56 10.36
CA SER A 193 -23.23 -17.09 9.96
C SER A 193 -23.35 -16.94 8.44
N ARG A 194 -22.29 -16.48 7.76
CA ARG A 194 -22.28 -16.36 6.30
C ARG A 194 -22.33 -17.72 5.59
N ARG A 195 -21.56 -18.72 6.05
CA ARG A 195 -21.61 -20.08 5.51
C ARG A 195 -23.02 -20.66 5.66
N ASP A 196 -23.60 -20.57 6.84
CA ASP A 196 -24.95 -21.06 7.13
C ASP A 196 -26.03 -20.41 6.25
N SER A 197 -25.78 -19.18 5.78
CA SER A 197 -26.68 -18.44 4.88
C SER A 197 -26.55 -18.86 3.41
N ILE A 198 -25.38 -19.33 3.00
CA ILE A 198 -25.11 -19.80 1.63
C ILE A 198 -25.65 -21.24 1.46
N ASP A 199 -25.46 -22.09 2.48
CA ASP A 199 -25.89 -23.49 2.46
C ASP A 199 -27.43 -23.67 2.55
N LYS A 200 -28.17 -22.60 2.84
CA LYS A 200 -29.63 -22.55 2.90
C LYS A 200 -30.30 -22.04 1.61
N LYS A 201 -29.52 -21.68 0.60
CA LYS A 201 -30.00 -21.26 -0.74
C LYS A 201 -29.75 -22.33 -1.78
#